data_3db0011dffbc800e8439cf17d1e2d618
#
_entry.id   3db0011dffbc800e8439cf17d1e2d618
#
_cell.length_a   1.000
_cell.length_b   1.000
_cell.length_c   1.000
_cell.angle_alpha   90.00
_cell.angle_beta   90.00
_cell.angle_gamma   90.00
#
_symmetry.space_group_name_H-M   'P 1'
#
loop_
_entity.id
_entity.type
_entity.pdbx_description
1 polymer ?
#
loop_
_entity_poly.entity_id
_entity_poly.type
_entity_poly.pdbx_seq_one_letter_code
_entity_poly.pdbx_strand_id
1 'polypeptide(L)'
;MSKKRIDIFDIDKFIKENKELVEKYMAKDTMSLVIEDIPIAKHELLDNRVGIPSRNFDYKGLTLAHKLEIVKCRDDELYFIEKYIKILTLDNGEQPFKLWDYQKELIKTFEKNRFVLSVQSRQSGKTQTTAAHLTHRMTFFPAKKIAILANKFSQSKEIMSRVQMSFERLPIFLKKPVKSFTKVSIEFEDLTEIFSAASEGSGIRGKSVSDLYWDEAGFTNNDWEFWEANYPIISSGKTSRIIVTSTPNGQKGVFYNLYRGGKEGTNSFKVVEVPYTRVPIYNNEKFRTETIRNIGEDSFAQEYACSFNSAS
;
A
#
# COMPACT_ATOMS: atom_id res chain seq x y z
N MET A 1 -34.00 9.32 15.98
CA MET A 1 -32.81 10.19 16.13
C MET A 1 -32.08 10.22 14.81
N SER A 2 -32.11 11.34 14.10
CA SER A 2 -31.38 11.53 12.83
C SER A 2 -29.89 11.41 13.11
N LYS A 3 -29.23 10.41 12.48
CA LYS A 3 -27.76 10.31 12.50
C LYS A 3 -27.23 11.58 11.81
N LYS A 4 -26.66 12.53 12.57
CA LYS A 4 -25.89 13.63 12.00
C LYS A 4 -24.82 12.97 11.09
N ARG A 5 -24.91 13.23 9.78
CA ARG A 5 -23.80 12.93 8.86
C ARG A 5 -22.60 13.71 9.37
N ILE A 6 -21.51 12.98 9.57
CA ILE A 6 -20.20 13.58 9.85
C ILE A 6 -19.84 14.35 8.58
N ASP A 7 -19.63 15.67 8.71
CA ASP A 7 -19.11 16.49 7.62
C ASP A 7 -17.63 16.12 7.39
N ILE A 8 -17.41 15.02 6.68
CA ILE A 8 -16.09 14.69 6.12
C ILE A 8 -15.82 15.75 5.07
N PHE A 9 -14.60 16.31 5.07
CA PHE A 9 -14.18 17.28 4.05
C PHE A 9 -14.36 16.67 2.64
N ASP A 10 -15.32 17.25 1.90
CA ASP A 10 -15.62 16.83 0.54
C ASP A 10 -14.58 17.42 -0.43
N ILE A 11 -13.56 16.63 -0.72
CA ILE A 11 -12.44 17.01 -1.58
C ILE A 11 -12.90 17.36 -2.99
N ASP A 12 -13.81 16.57 -3.59
CA ASP A 12 -14.24 16.77 -4.97
C ASP A 12 -15.07 18.05 -5.13
N LYS A 13 -15.93 18.33 -4.15
CA LYS A 13 -16.67 19.59 -4.09
C LYS A 13 -15.72 20.78 -3.94
N PHE A 14 -14.74 20.69 -3.05
CA PHE A 14 -13.75 21.75 -2.84
C PHE A 14 -12.95 22.05 -4.12
N ILE A 15 -12.48 21.03 -4.85
CA ILE A 15 -11.75 21.20 -6.11
C ILE A 15 -12.64 21.92 -7.15
N LYS A 16 -13.88 21.48 -7.27
CA LYS A 16 -14.83 22.08 -8.23
C LYS A 16 -15.05 23.57 -7.97
N GLU A 17 -15.18 23.95 -6.68
CA GLU A 17 -15.43 25.34 -6.26
C GLU A 17 -14.16 26.22 -6.29
N ASN A 18 -12.95 25.63 -6.26
CA ASN A 18 -11.68 26.36 -6.13
C ASN A 18 -10.65 25.97 -7.20
N LYS A 19 -11.08 25.68 -8.42
CA LYS A 19 -10.26 25.07 -9.48
C LYS A 19 -8.92 25.78 -9.72
N GLU A 20 -8.96 27.08 -10.02
CA GLU A 20 -7.74 27.87 -10.30
C GLU A 20 -6.75 27.89 -9.14
N LEU A 21 -7.27 27.98 -7.91
CA LEU A 21 -6.46 27.97 -6.71
C LEU A 21 -5.76 26.62 -6.51
N VAL A 22 -6.49 25.52 -6.74
CA VAL A 22 -5.96 24.15 -6.66
C VAL A 22 -4.89 23.96 -7.73
N GLU A 23 -5.13 24.30 -8.99
CA GLU A 23 -4.15 24.20 -10.07
C GLU A 23 -2.86 24.97 -9.74
N LYS A 24 -3.00 26.19 -9.24
CA LYS A 24 -1.86 27.01 -8.82
C LYS A 24 -1.08 26.40 -7.66
N TYR A 25 -1.77 25.75 -6.71
CA TYR A 25 -1.10 25.08 -5.58
C TYR A 25 -0.42 23.79 -6.02
N MET A 26 -1.06 23.00 -6.88
CA MET A 26 -0.49 21.77 -7.43
C MET A 26 0.82 22.01 -8.18
N ALA A 27 0.92 23.13 -8.89
CA ALA A 27 2.12 23.51 -9.64
C ALA A 27 3.33 23.95 -8.75
N LYS A 28 3.10 24.24 -7.47
CA LYS A 28 4.17 24.69 -6.56
C LYS A 28 4.95 23.50 -5.99
N ASP A 29 6.26 23.71 -5.81
CA ASP A 29 7.04 22.86 -4.92
C ASP A 29 6.72 23.23 -3.47
N THR A 30 6.03 22.33 -2.79
CA THR A 30 5.62 22.47 -1.39
C THR A 30 6.25 21.38 -0.50
N MET A 31 7.25 20.65 -0.99
CA MET A 31 7.86 19.53 -0.26
C MET A 31 8.44 19.99 1.09
N SER A 32 9.09 21.14 1.11
CA SER A 32 9.69 21.73 2.33
C SER A 32 8.70 22.55 3.17
N LEU A 33 7.49 22.81 2.66
CA LEU A 33 6.51 23.59 3.40
C LEU A 33 6.01 22.82 4.62
N VAL A 34 6.21 23.38 5.79
CA VAL A 34 5.63 22.85 7.05
C VAL A 34 4.22 23.42 7.19
N ILE A 35 3.26 22.50 7.31
CA ILE A 35 1.87 22.83 7.61
C ILE A 35 1.63 22.39 9.05
N GLU A 36 1.30 23.34 9.92
CA GLU A 36 0.97 23.05 11.31
C GLU A 36 -0.23 22.11 11.38
N ASP A 37 -0.17 21.16 12.30
CA ASP A 37 -1.29 20.23 12.50
C ASP A 37 -2.44 20.92 13.24
N ILE A 38 -3.63 20.35 13.13
CA ILE A 38 -4.81 20.83 13.87
C ILE A 38 -4.88 20.17 15.24
N PRO A 39 -5.29 20.91 16.29
CA PRO A 39 -5.46 20.33 17.60
C PRO A 39 -6.60 19.31 17.61
N ILE A 40 -6.43 18.26 18.38
CA ILE A 40 -7.46 17.25 18.63
C ILE A 40 -7.76 17.17 20.12
N ALA A 41 -9.01 17.31 20.50
CA ALA A 41 -9.43 17.22 21.88
C ALA A 41 -9.52 15.75 22.35
N LYS A 42 -9.33 15.51 23.66
CA LYS A 42 -9.33 14.14 24.21
C LYS A 42 -10.61 13.35 23.87
N HIS A 43 -11.77 13.99 23.89
CA HIS A 43 -13.06 13.34 23.56
C HIS A 43 -13.23 13.03 22.07
N GLU A 44 -12.38 13.57 21.21
CA GLU A 44 -12.34 13.31 19.77
C GLU A 44 -11.40 12.16 19.41
N LEU A 45 -10.61 11.65 20.38
CA LEU A 45 -9.71 10.51 20.19
C LEU A 45 -10.47 9.19 20.27
N LEU A 46 -10.07 8.22 19.44
CA LEU A 46 -10.57 6.84 19.51
C LEU A 46 -9.94 6.14 20.74
N ASP A 47 -10.78 5.75 21.71
CA ASP A 47 -10.35 5.03 22.93
C ASP A 47 -9.14 5.67 23.63
N ASN A 48 -9.09 7.01 23.65
CA ASN A 48 -7.98 7.82 24.15
C ASN A 48 -6.61 7.55 23.46
N ARG A 49 -6.59 6.95 22.28
CA ARG A 49 -5.37 6.74 21.49
C ARG A 49 -4.86 8.06 20.94
N VAL A 50 -3.63 8.41 21.32
CA VAL A 50 -3.00 9.66 20.85
C VAL A 50 -2.94 9.68 19.32
N GLY A 51 -3.44 10.74 18.74
CA GLY A 51 -3.38 10.97 17.30
C GLY A 51 -4.32 10.11 16.43
N ILE A 52 -5.26 9.35 16.99
CA ILE A 52 -6.27 8.61 16.23
C ILE A 52 -7.63 9.29 16.40
N PRO A 53 -8.16 9.99 15.38
CA PRO A 53 -9.44 10.66 15.46
C PRO A 53 -10.59 9.65 15.46
N SER A 54 -11.54 9.83 16.40
CA SER A 54 -12.78 9.04 16.45
C SER A 54 -13.86 9.66 15.55
N ARG A 55 -15.03 9.04 15.54
CA ARG A 55 -16.24 9.59 14.90
C ARG A 55 -16.65 10.99 15.38
N ASN A 56 -16.20 11.40 16.56
CA ASN A 56 -16.52 12.70 17.13
C ASN A 56 -15.58 13.81 16.67
N PHE A 57 -14.57 13.47 15.88
CA PHE A 57 -13.60 14.42 15.35
C PHE A 57 -14.28 15.41 14.40
N ASP A 58 -14.00 16.69 14.60
CA ASP A 58 -14.58 17.79 13.83
C ASP A 58 -13.50 18.48 12.96
N TYR A 59 -13.71 18.50 11.66
CA TYR A 59 -12.81 19.15 10.70
C TYR A 59 -12.97 20.69 10.62
N LYS A 60 -13.69 21.33 11.55
CA LYS A 60 -13.90 22.80 11.54
C LYS A 60 -12.60 23.61 11.63
N GLY A 61 -11.53 23.00 12.17
CA GLY A 61 -10.20 23.61 12.24
C GLY A 61 -9.40 23.61 10.93
N LEU A 62 -9.90 22.99 9.84
CA LEU A 62 -9.18 22.95 8.56
C LEU A 62 -9.08 24.33 7.93
N THR A 63 -7.86 24.84 7.83
CA THR A 63 -7.54 26.06 7.08
C THR A 63 -7.53 25.80 5.56
N LEU A 64 -7.48 26.86 4.77
CA LEU A 64 -7.32 26.74 3.32
C LEU A 64 -6.03 25.99 2.95
N ALA A 65 -4.93 26.20 3.68
CA ALA A 65 -3.66 25.49 3.47
C ALA A 65 -3.83 23.98 3.68
N HIS A 66 -4.52 23.55 4.75
CA HIS A 66 -4.82 22.13 4.98
C HIS A 66 -5.64 21.52 3.84
N LYS A 67 -6.68 22.21 3.37
CA LYS A 67 -7.53 21.71 2.28
C LYS A 67 -6.77 21.53 0.97
N LEU A 68 -5.91 22.49 0.62
CA LEU A 68 -5.05 22.41 -0.56
C LEU A 68 -4.03 21.27 -0.45
N GLU A 69 -3.45 21.10 0.74
CA GLU A 69 -2.50 20.01 1.00
C GLU A 69 -3.15 18.64 0.94
N ILE A 70 -4.37 18.49 1.48
CA ILE A 70 -5.16 17.25 1.36
C ILE A 70 -5.39 16.90 -0.11
N VAL A 71 -5.78 17.89 -0.94
CA VAL A 71 -5.95 17.68 -2.39
C VAL A 71 -4.64 17.24 -3.02
N LYS A 72 -3.54 17.91 -2.73
CA LYS A 72 -2.23 17.58 -3.29
C LYS A 72 -1.79 16.16 -2.89
N CYS A 73 -1.94 15.80 -1.63
CA CYS A 73 -1.62 14.47 -1.13
C CYS A 73 -2.49 13.37 -1.77
N ARG A 74 -3.78 13.65 -2.05
CA ARG A 74 -4.66 12.70 -2.72
C ARG A 74 -4.25 12.46 -4.17
N ASP A 75 -3.94 13.53 -4.89
CA ASP A 75 -3.75 13.50 -6.35
C ASP A 75 -2.29 13.24 -6.76
N ASP A 76 -1.33 13.39 -5.82
CA ASP A 76 0.07 13.05 -5.99
C ASP A 76 0.53 12.11 -4.88
N GLU A 77 0.40 10.81 -5.13
CA GLU A 77 0.77 9.77 -4.18
C GLU A 77 2.26 9.78 -3.85
N LEU A 78 3.14 10.07 -4.84
CA LEU A 78 4.58 10.13 -4.59
C LEU A 78 4.92 11.28 -3.63
N TYR A 79 4.30 12.44 -3.84
CA TYR A 79 4.43 13.57 -2.93
C TYR A 79 3.99 13.21 -1.50
N PHE A 80 2.81 12.59 -1.36
CA PHE A 80 2.29 12.14 -0.07
C PHE A 80 3.27 11.20 0.64
N ILE A 81 3.78 10.21 -0.08
CA ILE A 81 4.69 9.22 0.50
C ILE A 81 5.99 9.88 0.94
N GLU A 82 6.65 10.65 0.07
CA GLU A 82 7.95 11.24 0.38
C GLU A 82 7.89 12.32 1.48
N LYS A 83 6.73 12.98 1.64
CA LYS A 83 6.55 14.02 2.65
C LYS A 83 6.05 13.51 4.00
N TYR A 84 5.12 12.55 3.99
CA TYR A 84 4.39 12.19 5.21
C TYR A 84 4.61 10.77 5.69
N ILE A 85 5.01 9.85 4.82
CA ILE A 85 5.29 8.48 5.26
C ILE A 85 6.70 8.40 5.84
N LYS A 86 6.77 7.79 7.02
CA LYS A 86 8.01 7.48 7.70
C LYS A 86 8.24 5.98 7.75
N ILE A 87 9.48 5.58 7.67
CA ILE A 87 9.92 4.19 7.79
C ILE A 87 10.85 4.04 8.98
N LEU A 88 10.84 2.87 9.57
CA LEU A 88 11.80 2.49 10.60
C LEU A 88 12.95 1.73 9.95
N THR A 89 14.15 2.24 10.05
CA THR A 89 15.39 1.60 9.58
C THR A 89 16.18 1.08 10.76
N LEU A 90 16.92 -0.02 10.56
CA LEU A 90 17.73 -0.63 11.63
C LEU A 90 18.86 0.30 12.09
N ASP A 91 19.46 1.04 11.15
CA ASP A 91 20.65 1.83 11.41
C ASP A 91 20.36 3.27 11.91
N ASN A 92 19.25 3.85 11.42
CA ASN A 92 18.97 5.28 11.63
C ASN A 92 17.62 5.56 12.32
N GLY A 93 16.93 4.52 12.80
CA GLY A 93 15.62 4.66 13.42
C GLY A 93 14.56 5.17 12.45
N GLU A 94 13.70 6.09 12.91
CA GLU A 94 12.62 6.65 12.08
C GLU A 94 13.15 7.67 11.07
N GLN A 95 12.87 7.44 9.78
CA GLN A 95 13.30 8.27 8.66
C GLN A 95 12.14 8.57 7.70
N PRO A 96 12.14 9.73 6.99
CA PRO A 96 11.25 9.94 5.87
C PRO A 96 11.43 8.85 4.80
N PHE A 97 10.35 8.39 4.20
CA PHE A 97 10.44 7.39 3.14
C PHE A 97 10.82 8.04 1.81
N LYS A 98 12.12 8.13 1.53
CA LYS A 98 12.64 8.54 0.24
C LYS A 98 12.58 7.37 -0.73
N LEU A 99 11.78 7.52 -1.78
CA LEU A 99 11.54 6.47 -2.77
C LEU A 99 12.70 6.38 -3.76
N TRP A 100 13.19 5.17 -4.01
CA TRP A 100 14.05 4.89 -5.15
C TRP A 100 13.26 4.92 -6.47
N ASP A 101 13.94 5.08 -7.60
CA ASP A 101 13.28 5.24 -8.90
C ASP A 101 12.35 4.07 -9.26
N TYR A 102 12.77 2.82 -9.00
CA TYR A 102 11.90 1.66 -9.22
C TYR A 102 10.68 1.63 -8.31
N GLN A 103 10.77 2.17 -7.09
CA GLN A 103 9.63 2.28 -6.18
C GLN A 103 8.64 3.33 -6.67
N LYS A 104 9.14 4.45 -7.21
CA LYS A 104 8.30 5.46 -7.87
C LYS A 104 7.57 4.87 -9.09
N GLU A 105 8.27 4.05 -9.88
CA GLU A 105 7.67 3.33 -11.01
C GLU A 105 6.59 2.34 -10.54
N LEU A 106 6.85 1.58 -9.47
CA LEU A 106 5.88 0.66 -8.88
C LEU A 106 4.60 1.39 -8.44
N ILE A 107 4.73 2.46 -7.68
CA ILE A 107 3.59 3.27 -7.22
C ILE A 107 2.77 3.77 -8.42
N LYS A 108 3.42 4.36 -9.43
CA LYS A 108 2.75 4.80 -10.66
C LYS A 108 2.07 3.64 -11.41
N THR A 109 2.66 2.46 -11.34
CA THR A 109 2.07 1.26 -11.97
C THR A 109 0.84 0.79 -11.21
N PHE A 110 0.88 0.82 -9.87
CA PHE A 110 -0.27 0.51 -9.02
C PHE A 110 -1.44 1.49 -9.26
N GLU A 111 -1.16 2.77 -9.44
CA GLU A 111 -2.20 3.77 -9.73
C GLU A 111 -2.88 3.55 -11.08
N LYS A 112 -2.09 3.25 -12.12
CA LYS A 112 -2.56 3.19 -13.50
C LYS A 112 -3.23 1.87 -13.87
N ASN A 113 -2.92 0.78 -13.20
CA ASN A 113 -3.35 -0.55 -13.59
C ASN A 113 -4.20 -1.19 -12.49
N ARG A 114 -5.23 -1.92 -12.91
CA ARG A 114 -6.10 -2.66 -11.99
C ARG A 114 -5.42 -3.91 -11.44
N PHE A 115 -4.66 -4.61 -12.26
CA PHE A 115 -4.00 -5.86 -11.93
C PHE A 115 -2.50 -5.69 -12.15
N VAL A 116 -1.74 -5.81 -11.08
CA VAL A 116 -0.28 -5.67 -11.11
C VAL A 116 0.36 -6.88 -10.45
N LEU A 117 1.34 -7.46 -11.12
CA LEU A 117 2.18 -8.50 -10.56
C LEU A 117 3.62 -7.99 -10.54
N SER A 118 4.24 -7.99 -9.37
CA SER A 118 5.63 -7.56 -9.23
C SER A 118 6.51 -8.69 -8.73
N VAL A 119 7.47 -9.06 -9.57
CA VAL A 119 8.56 -9.97 -9.23
C VAL A 119 9.70 -9.13 -8.70
N GLN A 120 10.07 -9.29 -7.44
CA GLN A 120 11.06 -8.41 -6.82
C GLN A 120 12.13 -9.21 -6.08
N SER A 121 13.35 -8.70 -6.13
CA SER A 121 14.44 -9.23 -5.32
C SER A 121 14.10 -9.14 -3.83
N ARG A 122 14.69 -10.05 -3.05
CA ARG A 122 14.59 -10.03 -1.60
C ARG A 122 15.10 -8.69 -1.06
N GLN A 123 14.46 -8.20 0.02
CA GLN A 123 14.80 -6.95 0.70
C GLN A 123 14.84 -5.69 -0.20
N SER A 124 14.14 -5.72 -1.34
CA SER A 124 13.94 -4.53 -2.19
C SER A 124 13.00 -3.49 -1.60
N GLY A 125 12.44 -3.70 -0.42
CA GLY A 125 11.44 -2.80 0.16
C GLY A 125 10.03 -2.97 -0.40
N LYS A 126 9.74 -4.09 -1.13
CA LYS A 126 8.42 -4.38 -1.72
C LYS A 126 7.27 -4.16 -0.75
N THR A 127 7.37 -4.77 0.44
CA THR A 127 6.34 -4.71 1.47
C THR A 127 6.12 -3.28 1.99
N GLN A 128 7.21 -2.51 2.19
CA GLN A 128 7.12 -1.13 2.66
C GLN A 128 6.51 -0.21 1.60
N THR A 129 6.91 -0.38 0.33
CA THR A 129 6.36 0.39 -0.79
C THR A 129 4.87 0.14 -0.96
N THR A 130 4.45 -1.14 -0.89
CA THR A 130 3.03 -1.48 -0.98
C THR A 130 2.24 -1.02 0.24
N ALA A 131 2.79 -1.11 1.46
CA ALA A 131 2.14 -0.58 2.66
C ALA A 131 1.91 0.93 2.58
N ALA A 132 2.86 1.70 2.03
CA ALA A 132 2.70 3.13 1.78
C ALA A 132 1.57 3.42 0.77
N HIS A 133 1.51 2.67 -0.34
CA HIS A 133 0.41 2.72 -1.31
C HIS A 133 -0.95 2.43 -0.65
N LEU A 134 -1.04 1.35 0.13
CA LEU A 134 -2.28 0.99 0.82
C LEU A 134 -2.69 2.07 1.84
N THR A 135 -1.72 2.70 2.51
CA THR A 135 -1.98 3.84 3.41
C THR A 135 -2.58 5.01 2.65
N HIS A 136 -2.04 5.36 1.48
CA HIS A 136 -2.61 6.39 0.61
C HIS A 136 -4.04 6.03 0.19
N ARG A 137 -4.25 4.80 -0.29
CA ARG A 137 -5.56 4.31 -0.73
C ARG A 137 -6.63 4.41 0.37
N MET A 138 -6.34 3.92 1.56
CA MET A 138 -7.30 3.95 2.66
C MET A 138 -7.55 5.37 3.18
N THR A 139 -6.56 6.27 3.08
CA THR A 139 -6.64 7.64 3.60
C THR A 139 -7.51 8.53 2.71
N PHE A 140 -7.35 8.46 1.39
CA PHE A 140 -7.97 9.43 0.49
C PHE A 140 -9.17 8.92 -0.31
N PHE A 141 -9.41 7.61 -0.38
CA PHE A 141 -10.50 7.07 -1.18
C PHE A 141 -11.57 6.42 -0.29
N PRO A 142 -12.82 6.93 -0.33
CA PRO A 142 -13.90 6.40 0.52
C PRO A 142 -14.41 5.04 0.04
N ALA A 143 -15.08 4.33 0.93
CA ALA A 143 -15.78 3.08 0.69
C ALA A 143 -14.89 1.97 0.07
N LYS A 144 -13.58 1.98 0.37
CA LYS A 144 -12.67 0.92 -0.06
C LYS A 144 -12.60 -0.19 0.97
N LYS A 145 -12.69 -1.43 0.50
CA LYS A 145 -12.43 -2.61 1.31
C LYS A 145 -11.15 -3.26 0.83
N ILE A 146 -10.09 -3.10 1.62
CA ILE A 146 -8.72 -3.48 1.27
C ILE A 146 -8.34 -4.72 2.06
N ALA A 147 -8.02 -5.81 1.38
CA ALA A 147 -7.54 -7.04 2.01
C ALA A 147 -6.03 -7.20 1.82
N ILE A 148 -5.32 -7.47 2.90
CA ILE A 148 -3.90 -7.82 2.90
C ILE A 148 -3.79 -9.32 3.17
N LEU A 149 -3.25 -10.06 2.21
CA LEU A 149 -3.05 -11.50 2.29
C LEU A 149 -1.56 -11.84 2.18
N ALA A 150 -1.13 -12.85 2.90
CA ALA A 150 0.19 -13.44 2.78
C ALA A 150 0.10 -14.94 3.09
N ASN A 151 1.15 -15.70 2.73
CA ASN A 151 1.21 -17.14 2.98
C ASN A 151 0.86 -17.49 4.44
N LYS A 152 1.44 -16.75 5.41
CA LYS A 152 1.13 -16.91 6.85
C LYS A 152 0.42 -15.68 7.38
N PHE A 153 -0.55 -15.89 8.28
CA PHE A 153 -1.28 -14.80 8.93
C PHE A 153 -0.35 -13.83 9.70
N SER A 154 0.74 -14.34 10.28
CA SER A 154 1.74 -13.50 10.92
C SER A 154 2.38 -12.48 9.97
N GLN A 155 2.62 -12.87 8.71
CA GLN A 155 3.18 -11.98 7.68
C GLN A 155 2.17 -10.91 7.28
N SER A 156 0.90 -11.26 7.03
CA SER A 156 -0.12 -10.25 6.71
C SER A 156 -0.36 -9.28 7.87
N LYS A 157 -0.24 -9.73 9.13
CA LYS A 157 -0.27 -8.85 10.31
C LYS A 157 0.93 -7.90 10.37
N GLU A 158 2.11 -8.35 9.98
CA GLU A 158 3.29 -7.47 9.91
C GLU A 158 3.09 -6.36 8.88
N ILE A 159 2.55 -6.69 7.71
CA ILE A 159 2.20 -5.68 6.69
C ILE A 159 1.17 -4.69 7.24
N MET A 160 0.12 -5.21 7.90
CA MET A 160 -0.90 -4.39 8.56
C MET A 160 -0.28 -3.46 9.61
N SER A 161 0.67 -3.93 10.41
CA SER A 161 1.39 -3.11 11.38
C SER A 161 2.15 -1.95 10.72
N ARG A 162 2.75 -2.15 9.54
CA ARG A 162 3.40 -1.07 8.76
C ARG A 162 2.40 -0.01 8.29
N VAL A 163 1.23 -0.45 7.83
CA VAL A 163 0.13 0.45 7.44
C VAL A 163 -0.36 1.25 8.64
N GLN A 164 -0.58 0.58 9.77
CA GLN A 164 -1.00 1.22 11.03
C GLN A 164 0.00 2.26 11.50
N MET A 165 1.28 1.88 11.55
CA MET A 165 2.36 2.80 11.93
C MET A 165 2.43 4.02 11.00
N SER A 166 2.27 3.82 9.69
CA SER A 166 2.22 4.92 8.73
C SER A 166 1.04 5.85 9.01
N PHE A 167 -0.15 5.30 9.23
CA PHE A 167 -1.36 6.07 9.54
C PHE A 167 -1.27 6.82 10.87
N GLU A 168 -0.77 6.17 11.92
CA GLU A 168 -0.59 6.79 13.25
C GLU A 168 0.31 8.04 13.21
N ARG A 169 1.30 8.05 12.31
CA ARG A 169 2.27 9.14 12.15
C ARG A 169 1.83 10.27 11.24
N LEU A 170 0.74 10.11 10.51
CA LEU A 170 0.19 11.21 9.71
C LEU A 170 -0.26 12.36 10.63
N PRO A 171 -0.18 13.62 10.17
CA PRO A 171 -0.82 14.73 10.85
C PRO A 171 -2.34 14.54 10.87
N ILE A 172 -2.99 15.12 11.88
CA ILE A 172 -4.43 14.94 12.12
C ILE A 172 -5.25 15.40 10.92
N PHE A 173 -4.87 16.51 10.30
CA PHE A 173 -5.61 17.05 9.15
C PHE A 173 -5.66 16.12 7.93
N LEU A 174 -4.76 15.12 7.82
CA LEU A 174 -4.80 14.09 6.79
C LEU A 174 -5.60 12.84 7.19
N LYS A 175 -5.95 12.70 8.47
CA LYS A 175 -6.62 11.49 8.97
C LYS A 175 -8.13 11.57 8.83
N LYS A 176 -8.74 10.44 8.52
CA LYS A 176 -10.20 10.25 8.57
C LYS A 176 -10.65 9.77 9.94
N PRO A 177 -11.91 10.02 10.33
CA PRO A 177 -12.49 9.47 11.55
C PRO A 177 -12.47 7.94 11.53
N VAL A 178 -11.92 7.37 12.59
CA VAL A 178 -11.77 5.94 12.77
C VAL A 178 -12.93 5.39 13.62
N LYS A 179 -13.55 4.34 13.14
CA LYS A 179 -14.62 3.60 13.84
C LYS A 179 -14.05 2.49 14.71
N SER A 180 -13.04 1.76 14.20
CA SER A 180 -12.36 0.67 14.90
C SER A 180 -10.91 0.58 14.48
N PHE A 181 -10.04 0.32 15.45
CA PHE A 181 -8.59 0.17 15.24
C PHE A 181 -8.08 -1.02 16.05
N THR A 182 -7.86 -2.15 15.38
CA THR A 182 -7.40 -3.39 16.01
C THR A 182 -6.01 -3.77 15.46
N LYS A 183 -5.37 -4.80 15.99
CA LYS A 183 -4.09 -5.31 15.46
C LYS A 183 -4.16 -5.87 14.04
N VAL A 184 -5.37 -6.10 13.52
CA VAL A 184 -5.57 -6.78 12.23
C VAL A 184 -6.46 -6.00 11.27
N SER A 185 -7.03 -4.88 11.71
CA SER A 185 -7.91 -4.06 10.87
C SER A 185 -8.01 -2.62 11.33
N ILE A 186 -8.33 -1.73 10.39
CA ILE A 186 -8.82 -0.37 10.64
C ILE A 186 -10.12 -0.19 9.87
N GLU A 187 -11.18 0.24 10.57
CA GLU A 187 -12.46 0.64 9.98
C GLU A 187 -12.66 2.14 10.12
N PHE A 188 -13.08 2.80 9.07
CA PHE A 188 -13.37 4.23 9.03
C PHE A 188 -14.88 4.49 8.95
N GLU A 189 -15.30 5.68 9.31
CA GLU A 189 -16.71 6.07 9.27
C GLU A 189 -17.26 6.23 7.84
N ASP A 190 -16.39 6.41 6.85
CA ASP A 190 -16.72 6.51 5.42
C ASP A 190 -16.88 5.15 4.70
N LEU A 191 -17.03 4.07 5.46
CA LEU A 191 -17.15 2.68 4.98
C LEU A 191 -15.85 2.10 4.41
N THR A 192 -14.73 2.80 4.55
CA THR A 192 -13.41 2.23 4.23
C THR A 192 -13.00 1.27 5.32
N GLU A 193 -12.47 0.12 4.92
CA GLU A 193 -11.91 -0.91 5.81
C GLU A 193 -10.61 -1.42 5.20
N ILE A 194 -9.57 -1.59 6.01
CA ILE A 194 -8.37 -2.35 5.66
C ILE A 194 -8.16 -3.44 6.69
N PHE A 195 -7.88 -4.65 6.24
CA PHE A 195 -7.70 -5.80 7.15
C PHE A 195 -6.70 -6.81 6.62
N SER A 196 -6.07 -7.53 7.53
CA SER A 196 -5.18 -8.65 7.24
C SER A 196 -5.88 -9.99 7.40
N ALA A 197 -5.56 -10.93 6.51
CA ALA A 197 -6.03 -12.32 6.58
C ALA A 197 -4.93 -13.27 6.08
N ALA A 198 -5.08 -14.57 6.31
CA ALA A 198 -4.23 -15.59 5.72
C ALA A 198 -4.71 -15.92 4.29
N SER A 199 -3.80 -16.36 3.43
CA SER A 199 -4.14 -16.93 2.13
C SER A 199 -4.58 -18.40 2.23
N GLU A 200 -4.51 -19.01 3.39
CA GLU A 200 -5.02 -20.36 3.65
C GLU A 200 -6.50 -20.35 4.05
N GLY A 201 -7.26 -21.33 3.58
CA GLY A 201 -8.67 -21.52 3.94
C GLY A 201 -9.63 -20.49 3.32
N SER A 202 -10.59 -20.02 4.10
CA SER A 202 -11.66 -19.13 3.62
C SER A 202 -11.23 -17.66 3.41
N GLY A 203 -10.01 -17.29 3.80
CA GLY A 203 -9.37 -15.98 3.59
C GLY A 203 -10.32 -14.78 3.58
N ILE A 204 -10.81 -14.43 2.40
CA ILE A 204 -11.75 -13.32 2.17
C ILE A 204 -13.14 -13.80 1.66
N ARG A 205 -13.44 -15.13 1.67
CA ARG A 205 -14.74 -15.64 1.27
C ARG A 205 -15.87 -14.97 2.08
N GLY A 206 -16.93 -14.55 1.39
CA GLY A 206 -18.06 -13.86 2.01
C GLY A 206 -17.83 -12.37 2.29
N LYS A 207 -16.64 -11.82 2.00
CA LYS A 207 -16.36 -10.38 2.08
C LYS A 207 -16.34 -9.77 0.68
N SER A 208 -16.95 -8.59 0.54
CA SER A 208 -16.74 -7.77 -0.67
C SER A 208 -15.41 -7.06 -0.53
N VAL A 209 -14.49 -7.24 -1.47
CA VAL A 209 -13.16 -6.62 -1.48
C VAL A 209 -13.00 -5.80 -2.74
N SER A 210 -12.55 -4.56 -2.59
CA SER A 210 -12.27 -3.66 -3.72
C SER A 210 -10.80 -3.64 -4.11
N ASP A 211 -9.91 -3.86 -3.15
CA ASP A 211 -8.46 -3.84 -3.37
C ASP A 211 -7.84 -5.04 -2.63
N LEU A 212 -7.12 -5.88 -3.36
CA LEU A 212 -6.41 -7.03 -2.81
C LEU A 212 -4.91 -6.83 -2.94
N TYR A 213 -4.20 -6.97 -1.86
CA TYR A 213 -2.76 -7.16 -1.83
C TYR A 213 -2.42 -8.58 -1.39
N TRP A 214 -1.72 -9.32 -2.23
CA TRP A 214 -1.25 -10.68 -1.96
C TRP A 214 0.28 -10.72 -2.00
N ASP A 215 0.88 -10.79 -0.83
CA ASP A 215 2.34 -10.84 -0.65
C ASP A 215 2.84 -12.29 -0.58
N GLU A 216 4.07 -12.49 -1.03
CA GLU A 216 4.75 -13.80 -1.10
C GLU A 216 3.90 -14.88 -1.80
N ALA A 217 3.21 -14.48 -2.87
CA ALA A 217 2.27 -15.34 -3.60
C ALA A 217 2.91 -16.61 -4.17
N GLY A 218 4.19 -16.54 -4.58
CA GLY A 218 4.92 -17.69 -5.10
C GLY A 218 5.19 -18.80 -4.07
N PHE A 219 4.97 -18.52 -2.78
CA PHE A 219 5.18 -19.47 -1.68
C PHE A 219 3.88 -19.90 -1.00
N THR A 220 2.73 -19.51 -1.54
CA THR A 220 1.43 -19.87 -0.99
C THR A 220 1.12 -21.34 -1.27
N ASN A 221 0.78 -22.09 -0.23
CA ASN A 221 0.29 -23.45 -0.35
C ASN A 221 -1.13 -23.44 -0.96
N ASN A 222 -1.47 -24.45 -1.77
CA ASN A 222 -2.78 -24.56 -2.42
C ASN A 222 -3.21 -23.26 -3.11
N ASP A 223 -2.28 -22.59 -3.76
CA ASP A 223 -2.44 -21.27 -4.37
C ASP A 223 -3.54 -21.24 -5.45
N TRP A 224 -3.74 -22.33 -6.21
CA TRP A 224 -4.83 -22.44 -7.19
C TRP A 224 -6.20 -22.44 -6.52
N GLU A 225 -6.40 -23.26 -5.48
CA GLU A 225 -7.65 -23.27 -4.72
C GLU A 225 -7.96 -21.89 -4.13
N PHE A 226 -6.93 -21.26 -3.58
CA PHE A 226 -7.04 -19.90 -3.06
C PHE A 226 -7.43 -18.91 -4.16
N TRP A 227 -6.75 -18.95 -5.33
CA TRP A 227 -6.98 -18.04 -6.43
C TRP A 227 -8.38 -18.19 -7.02
N GLU A 228 -8.80 -19.41 -7.33
CA GLU A 228 -10.14 -19.72 -7.86
C GLU A 228 -11.27 -19.28 -6.92
N ALA A 229 -11.04 -19.38 -5.61
CA ALA A 229 -12.02 -18.95 -4.62
C ALA A 229 -12.13 -17.43 -4.47
N ASN A 230 -11.06 -16.67 -4.70
CA ASN A 230 -11.00 -15.24 -4.37
C ASN A 230 -11.00 -14.33 -5.60
N TYR A 231 -10.46 -14.76 -6.73
CA TYR A 231 -10.45 -13.97 -7.97
C TYR A 231 -11.83 -13.47 -8.42
N PRO A 232 -12.92 -14.29 -8.40
CA PRO A 232 -14.25 -13.82 -8.77
C PRO A 232 -14.78 -12.68 -7.88
N ILE A 233 -14.42 -12.68 -6.59
CA ILE A 233 -14.86 -11.64 -5.63
C ILE A 233 -14.34 -10.26 -6.07
N ILE A 234 -13.12 -10.22 -6.61
CA ILE A 234 -12.45 -8.98 -6.97
C ILE A 234 -12.71 -8.63 -8.43
N SER A 235 -12.71 -9.62 -9.33
CA SER A 235 -12.87 -9.40 -10.77
C SER A 235 -14.25 -8.86 -11.14
N SER A 236 -15.28 -9.11 -10.33
CA SER A 236 -16.65 -8.64 -10.53
C SER A 236 -16.78 -7.11 -10.48
N GLY A 237 -15.90 -6.42 -9.77
CA GLY A 237 -15.89 -4.97 -9.67
C GLY A 237 -15.16 -4.29 -10.83
N LYS A 238 -15.75 -3.24 -11.44
CA LYS A 238 -15.13 -2.49 -12.55
C LYS A 238 -13.87 -1.73 -12.11
N THR A 239 -13.76 -1.34 -10.86
CA THR A 239 -12.67 -0.52 -10.31
C THR A 239 -11.83 -1.27 -9.27
N SER A 240 -12.10 -2.54 -9.03
CA SER A 240 -11.35 -3.36 -8.10
C SER A 240 -9.91 -3.59 -8.60
N ARG A 241 -8.99 -3.77 -7.67
CA ARG A 241 -7.55 -3.85 -7.92
C ARG A 241 -6.94 -5.07 -7.27
N ILE A 242 -5.93 -5.63 -7.92
CA ILE A 242 -5.13 -6.73 -7.37
C ILE A 242 -3.65 -6.36 -7.53
N ILE A 243 -2.92 -6.39 -6.44
CA ILE A 243 -1.47 -6.30 -6.41
C ILE A 243 -0.94 -7.63 -5.88
N VAL A 244 -0.12 -8.31 -6.66
CA VAL A 244 0.54 -9.57 -6.30
C VAL A 244 2.04 -9.36 -6.29
N THR A 245 2.69 -9.71 -5.19
CA THR A 245 4.15 -9.56 -5.07
C THR A 245 4.79 -10.85 -4.58
N SER A 246 5.96 -11.18 -5.10
CA SER A 246 6.80 -12.28 -4.59
C SER A 246 8.23 -12.20 -5.13
N THR A 247 9.15 -12.94 -4.52
CA THR A 247 10.31 -13.50 -5.23
C THR A 247 9.84 -14.72 -6.05
N PRO A 248 10.57 -15.14 -7.10
CA PRO A 248 10.28 -16.39 -7.82
C PRO A 248 10.33 -17.63 -6.91
N ASN A 249 9.54 -18.63 -7.25
CA ASN A 249 9.58 -19.96 -6.62
C ASN A 249 9.37 -21.08 -7.65
N GLY A 250 10.30 -21.18 -8.62
CA GLY A 250 10.22 -22.10 -9.74
C GLY A 250 9.11 -21.74 -10.74
N GLN A 251 9.02 -22.54 -11.81
CA GLN A 251 8.05 -22.35 -12.92
C GLN A 251 6.71 -23.04 -12.65
N LYS A 252 6.12 -22.81 -11.48
CA LYS A 252 4.88 -23.48 -11.05
C LYS A 252 3.96 -22.53 -10.29
N GLY A 253 2.71 -22.96 -10.12
CA GLY A 253 1.70 -22.26 -9.32
C GLY A 253 1.09 -21.04 -9.99
N VAL A 254 0.21 -20.38 -9.27
CA VAL A 254 -0.55 -19.20 -9.74
C VAL A 254 0.37 -18.03 -10.05
N PHE A 255 1.34 -17.76 -9.18
CA PHE A 255 2.23 -16.60 -9.36
C PHE A 255 3.01 -16.68 -10.68
N TYR A 256 3.61 -17.82 -10.99
CA TYR A 256 4.30 -18.02 -12.26
C TYR A 256 3.36 -17.96 -13.48
N ASN A 257 2.17 -18.56 -13.39
CA ASN A 257 1.20 -18.52 -14.48
C ASN A 257 0.71 -17.08 -14.75
N LEU A 258 0.44 -16.30 -13.71
CA LEU A 258 0.07 -14.89 -13.86
C LEU A 258 1.23 -14.07 -14.45
N TYR A 259 2.46 -14.31 -14.00
CA TYR A 259 3.67 -13.68 -14.54
C TYR A 259 3.82 -13.97 -16.05
N ARG A 260 3.80 -15.26 -16.43
CA ARG A 260 3.93 -15.67 -17.82
C ARG A 260 2.85 -15.05 -18.70
N GLY A 261 1.59 -15.19 -18.28
CA GLY A 261 0.48 -14.63 -19.04
C GLY A 261 0.55 -13.10 -19.16
N GLY A 262 1.02 -12.38 -18.13
CA GLY A 262 1.24 -10.94 -18.21
C GLY A 262 2.38 -10.55 -19.15
N LYS A 263 3.43 -11.33 -19.23
CA LYS A 263 4.56 -11.12 -20.18
C LYS A 263 4.15 -11.43 -21.62
N GLU A 264 3.35 -12.46 -21.83
CA GLU A 264 2.84 -12.88 -23.14
C GLU A 264 1.61 -12.08 -23.60
N GLY A 265 1.00 -11.25 -22.72
CA GLY A 265 -0.21 -10.50 -23.02
C GLY A 265 -1.49 -11.36 -23.06
N THR A 266 -1.46 -12.56 -22.49
CA THR A 266 -2.61 -13.49 -22.44
C THR A 266 -3.50 -13.28 -21.23
N ASN A 267 -3.08 -12.46 -20.28
CA ASN A 267 -3.90 -12.00 -19.16
C ASN A 267 -3.79 -10.48 -18.94
N SER A 268 -4.57 -9.94 -18.01
CA SER A 268 -4.67 -8.49 -17.75
C SER A 268 -3.64 -7.96 -16.75
N PHE A 269 -2.69 -8.77 -16.28
CA PHE A 269 -1.69 -8.35 -15.31
C PHE A 269 -0.58 -7.53 -15.96
N LYS A 270 -0.34 -6.34 -15.42
CA LYS A 270 0.89 -5.57 -15.71
C LYS A 270 2.01 -6.13 -14.87
N VAL A 271 3.02 -6.68 -15.53
CA VAL A 271 4.21 -7.25 -14.86
C VAL A 271 5.27 -6.18 -14.67
N VAL A 272 5.84 -6.13 -13.45
CA VAL A 272 7.02 -5.32 -13.10
C VAL A 272 8.07 -6.23 -12.48
N GLU A 273 9.29 -6.15 -12.99
CA GLU A 273 10.45 -6.90 -12.46
C GLU A 273 11.42 -5.94 -11.79
N VAL A 274 11.84 -6.27 -10.57
CA VAL A 274 12.82 -5.51 -9.78
C VAL A 274 13.96 -6.45 -9.35
N PRO A 275 14.88 -6.83 -10.26
CA PRO A 275 16.07 -7.56 -9.89
C PRO A 275 17.01 -6.68 -9.04
N TYR A 276 17.97 -7.32 -8.36
CA TYR A 276 18.96 -6.65 -7.51
C TYR A 276 19.68 -5.47 -8.20
N THR A 277 19.88 -5.57 -9.52
CA THR A 277 20.50 -4.51 -10.33
C THR A 277 19.71 -3.20 -10.36
N ARG A 278 18.43 -3.22 -10.02
CA ARG A 278 17.60 -2.01 -9.85
C ARG A 278 17.61 -1.45 -8.43
N VAL A 279 18.11 -2.22 -7.46
CA VAL A 279 18.17 -1.81 -6.05
C VAL A 279 19.52 -1.17 -5.77
N PRO A 280 19.59 0.14 -5.48
CA PRO A 280 20.86 0.89 -5.43
C PRO A 280 21.91 0.29 -4.50
N ILE A 281 21.49 -0.26 -3.35
CA ILE A 281 22.40 -0.86 -2.36
C ILE A 281 22.93 -2.24 -2.79
N TYR A 282 22.28 -2.91 -3.75
CA TYR A 282 22.65 -4.25 -4.22
C TYR A 282 23.30 -4.25 -5.60
N ASN A 283 23.18 -3.16 -6.34
CA ASN A 283 23.71 -3.04 -7.70
C ASN A 283 25.23 -2.84 -7.71
N ASN A 284 25.97 -3.84 -7.23
CA ASN A 284 27.43 -3.82 -7.26
C ASN A 284 27.98 -5.27 -7.27
N GLU A 285 29.15 -5.45 -7.87
CA GLU A 285 29.80 -6.74 -8.04
C GLU A 285 30.25 -7.38 -6.71
N LYS A 286 30.62 -6.57 -5.72
CA LYS A 286 30.96 -7.07 -4.38
C LYS A 286 29.78 -7.78 -3.75
N PHE A 287 28.60 -7.13 -3.73
CA PHE A 287 27.37 -7.73 -3.20
C PHE A 287 27.04 -9.04 -3.91
N ARG A 288 27.08 -9.02 -5.26
CA ARG A 288 26.79 -10.20 -6.07
C ARG A 288 27.72 -11.38 -5.71
N THR A 289 29.02 -11.14 -5.72
CA THR A 289 30.03 -12.18 -5.49
C THR A 289 29.97 -12.74 -4.07
N GLU A 290 29.86 -11.86 -3.06
CA GLU A 290 29.76 -12.28 -1.67
C GLU A 290 28.46 -13.07 -1.40
N THR A 291 27.35 -12.62 -1.96
CA THR A 291 26.06 -13.30 -1.77
C THR A 291 26.07 -14.67 -2.44
N ILE A 292 26.55 -14.78 -3.68
CA ILE A 292 26.68 -16.07 -4.37
C ILE A 292 27.56 -17.06 -3.57
N ARG A 293 28.67 -16.59 -3.01
CA ARG A 293 29.52 -17.44 -2.16
C ARG A 293 28.79 -17.99 -0.93
N ASN A 294 27.86 -17.20 -0.37
CA ASN A 294 27.16 -17.57 0.85
C ASN A 294 25.93 -18.45 0.62
N ILE A 295 25.18 -18.25 -0.46
CA ILE A 295 23.91 -18.94 -0.69
C ILE A 295 23.87 -19.79 -1.98
N GLY A 296 24.90 -19.73 -2.81
CA GLY A 296 24.96 -20.41 -4.11
C GLY A 296 24.31 -19.62 -5.26
N GLU A 297 24.64 -20.00 -6.48
CA GLU A 297 24.22 -19.26 -7.68
C GLU A 297 22.72 -19.41 -7.95
N ASP A 298 22.16 -20.60 -7.78
CA ASP A 298 20.74 -20.86 -8.00
C ASP A 298 19.86 -20.07 -7.01
N SER A 299 20.24 -20.07 -5.73
CA SER A 299 19.54 -19.28 -4.71
C SER A 299 19.66 -17.77 -4.98
N PHE A 300 20.84 -17.32 -5.42
CA PHE A 300 21.01 -15.93 -5.82
C PHE A 300 20.13 -15.57 -7.02
N ALA A 301 20.08 -16.43 -8.03
CA ALA A 301 19.24 -16.22 -9.21
C ALA A 301 17.77 -16.09 -8.83
N GLN A 302 17.27 -16.93 -7.95
CA GLN A 302 15.91 -16.89 -7.45
C GLN A 302 15.63 -15.65 -6.58
N GLU A 303 16.42 -15.44 -5.53
CA GLU A 303 16.12 -14.46 -4.49
C GLU A 303 16.46 -13.02 -4.89
N TYR A 304 17.45 -12.85 -5.80
CA TYR A 304 17.94 -11.52 -6.15
C TYR A 304 17.84 -11.16 -7.63
N ALA A 305 17.96 -12.12 -8.54
CA ALA A 305 17.93 -11.84 -9.97
C ALA A 305 16.54 -12.02 -10.61
N CYS A 306 15.49 -12.27 -9.83
CA CYS A 306 14.12 -12.49 -10.31
C CYS A 306 14.01 -13.68 -11.30
N SER A 307 14.86 -14.69 -11.18
CA SER A 307 14.86 -15.86 -12.07
C SER A 307 13.89 -16.94 -11.59
N PHE A 308 13.04 -17.40 -12.50
CA PHE A 308 12.20 -18.59 -12.28
C PHE A 308 12.87 -19.90 -12.68
N ASN A 309 14.10 -19.85 -13.19
CA ASN A 309 14.84 -21.02 -13.70
C ASN A 309 15.71 -21.70 -12.63
N SER A 310 15.71 -21.21 -11.39
CA SER A 310 16.39 -21.88 -10.30
C SER A 310 15.77 -23.25 -10.07
N ALA A 311 16.62 -24.27 -9.95
CA ALA A 311 16.20 -25.64 -9.72
C ALA A 311 15.30 -25.74 -8.49
N SER A 312 14.19 -26.42 -8.67
CA SER A 312 13.25 -26.79 -7.59
C SER A 312 13.84 -27.82 -6.66
#